data_94b82280777618a63f0fa4eb588a74c4
#
_entry.id   94b82280777618a63f0fa4eb588a74c4
#
_cell.length_a   1.000
_cell.length_b   1.000
_cell.length_c   1.000
_cell.angle_alpha   90.00
_cell.angle_beta   90.00
_cell.angle_gamma   90.00
#
_symmetry.space_group_name_H-M   'P 1'
#
loop_
_entity.id
_entity.type
_entity.pdbx_description
1 polymer ?
#
loop_
_entity_poly.entity_id
_entity_poly.type
_entity_poly.pdbx_seq_one_letter_code
_entity_poly.pdbx_strand_id
1 'polypeptide(L)'
;MGLIFLWNIIGVSIIALLTLCTPVYRERIAASAHELWIFYDSIGPFGVVPLGIFCGLTMYGGIVAYTKTENYIMTMIPIMMCVLAHWPFALNMVFLMWFTQAKGWNLIIGTLVGNLIGCNAWLLIRGRSDRFIDTLSPPKRTWWDYFKKDR
;
A
#
# COMPACT_ATOMS: atom_id res chain seq x y z
N MET A 1 -4.61 16.60 -1.43
CA MET A 1 -4.34 15.25 -0.89
C MET A 1 -5.47 14.71 0.00
N GLY A 2 -6.05 15.48 0.93
CA GLY A 2 -7.12 15.01 1.81
C GLY A 2 -8.37 14.47 1.09
N LEU A 3 -8.76 15.06 -0.01
CA LEU A 3 -9.93 14.62 -0.79
C LEU A 3 -9.73 13.23 -1.39
N ILE A 4 -8.54 12.93 -1.92
CA ILE A 4 -8.20 11.62 -2.49
C ILE A 4 -8.24 10.55 -1.40
N PHE A 5 -7.70 10.85 -0.21
CA PHE A 5 -7.74 9.94 0.93
C PHE A 5 -9.19 9.67 1.38
N LEU A 6 -10.03 10.69 1.43
CA LEU A 6 -11.44 10.54 1.76
C LEU A 6 -12.18 9.63 0.76
N TRP A 7 -11.98 9.84 -0.55
CA TRP A 7 -12.56 8.99 -1.58
C TRP A 7 -12.09 7.54 -1.48
N ASN A 8 -10.83 7.31 -1.13
CA ASN A 8 -10.30 5.95 -0.90
C ASN A 8 -10.97 5.29 0.32
N ILE A 9 -11.18 6.02 1.42
CA ILE A 9 -11.92 5.50 2.58
C ILE A 9 -13.35 5.12 2.19
N ILE A 10 -14.04 5.97 1.45
CA ILE A 10 -15.41 5.69 0.97
C ILE A 10 -15.39 4.44 0.09
N GLY A 11 -14.48 4.33 -0.87
CA GLY A 11 -14.35 3.17 -1.75
C GLY A 11 -14.11 1.86 -0.98
N VAL A 12 -13.18 1.87 -0.02
CA VAL A 12 -12.91 0.71 0.82
C VAL A 12 -14.12 0.34 1.68
N SER A 13 -14.84 1.33 2.22
CA SER A 13 -16.05 1.09 3.01
C SER A 13 -17.18 0.48 2.17
N ILE A 14 -17.35 0.94 0.93
CA ILE A 14 -18.33 0.34 0.00
C ILE A 14 -17.97 -1.12 -0.29
N ILE A 15 -16.69 -1.42 -0.57
CA ILE A 15 -16.23 -2.79 -0.83
C ILE A 15 -16.45 -3.67 0.41
N ALA A 16 -16.14 -3.17 1.61
CA ALA A 16 -16.38 -3.89 2.85
C ALA A 16 -17.86 -4.21 3.06
N LEU A 17 -18.75 -3.22 2.85
CA LEU A 17 -20.20 -3.41 2.94
C LEU A 17 -20.70 -4.43 1.93
N LEU A 18 -20.30 -4.36 0.66
CA LEU A 18 -20.68 -5.33 -0.37
C LEU A 18 -20.23 -6.74 0.01
N THR A 19 -19.02 -6.88 0.57
CA THR A 19 -18.50 -8.16 1.03
C THR A 19 -19.30 -8.70 2.22
N LEU A 20 -19.68 -7.85 3.17
CA LEU A 20 -20.54 -8.21 4.31
C LEU A 20 -21.93 -8.66 3.87
N CYS A 21 -22.46 -8.11 2.77
CA CYS A 21 -23.75 -8.51 2.19
C CYS A 21 -23.68 -9.85 1.43
N THR A 22 -22.48 -10.39 1.16
CA THR A 22 -22.29 -11.64 0.42
C THR A 22 -22.05 -12.82 1.40
N PRO A 23 -23.05 -13.68 1.67
CA PRO A 23 -22.95 -14.69 2.74
C PRO A 23 -21.76 -15.64 2.58
N VAL A 24 -21.45 -16.03 1.34
CA VAL A 24 -20.39 -17.02 1.03
C VAL A 24 -19.00 -16.56 1.47
N TYR A 25 -18.73 -15.28 1.37
CA TYR A 25 -17.40 -14.72 1.71
C TYR A 25 -17.34 -14.14 3.13
N ARG A 26 -18.51 -13.76 3.67
CA ARG A 26 -18.60 -13.06 4.96
C ARG A 26 -17.88 -13.80 6.08
N GLU A 27 -18.18 -15.09 6.27
CA GLU A 27 -17.62 -15.86 7.37
C GLU A 27 -16.11 -16.04 7.26
N ARG A 28 -15.62 -16.39 6.06
CA ARG A 28 -14.18 -16.60 5.82
C ARG A 28 -13.39 -15.31 5.99
N ILE A 29 -13.88 -14.22 5.41
CA ILE A 29 -13.20 -12.93 5.49
C ILE A 29 -13.27 -12.38 6.91
N ALA A 30 -14.40 -12.55 7.62
CA ALA A 30 -14.52 -12.12 9.00
C ALA A 30 -13.55 -12.87 9.92
N ALA A 31 -13.37 -14.18 9.75
CA ALA A 31 -12.43 -14.97 10.52
C ALA A 31 -10.98 -14.47 10.31
N SER A 32 -10.55 -14.34 9.05
CA SER A 32 -9.21 -13.84 8.71
C SER A 32 -9.00 -12.40 9.16
N ALA A 33 -10.02 -11.54 9.06
CA ALA A 33 -9.96 -10.17 9.52
C ALA A 33 -9.80 -10.10 11.05
N HIS A 34 -10.49 -11.00 11.77
CA HIS A 34 -10.38 -11.06 13.24
C HIS A 34 -8.99 -11.52 13.69
N GLU A 35 -8.40 -12.52 13.05
CA GLU A 35 -7.04 -12.98 13.34
C GLU A 35 -6.00 -11.86 13.11
N LEU A 36 -6.08 -11.16 11.96
CA LEU A 36 -5.21 -10.03 11.67
C LEU A 36 -5.41 -8.88 12.67
N TRP A 37 -6.65 -8.61 13.07
CA TRP A 37 -6.92 -7.59 14.06
C TRP A 37 -6.30 -7.91 15.41
N ILE A 38 -6.47 -9.15 15.91
CA ILE A 38 -5.85 -9.62 17.14
C ILE A 38 -4.33 -9.45 17.09
N PHE A 39 -3.72 -9.79 15.95
CA PHE A 39 -2.28 -9.60 15.74
C PHE A 39 -1.89 -8.12 15.90
N TYR A 40 -2.56 -7.19 15.23
CA TYR A 40 -2.24 -5.77 15.35
C TYR A 40 -2.55 -5.19 16.73
N ASP A 41 -3.62 -5.63 17.37
CA ASP A 41 -3.98 -5.22 18.73
C ASP A 41 -2.94 -5.70 19.75
N SER A 42 -2.42 -6.90 19.58
CA SER A 42 -1.39 -7.48 20.45
C SER A 42 -0.06 -6.71 20.43
N ILE A 43 0.34 -6.17 19.28
CA ILE A 43 1.55 -5.34 19.14
C ILE A 43 1.31 -3.88 19.51
N GLY A 44 0.05 -3.47 19.58
CA GLY A 44 -0.39 -2.13 20.00
C GLY A 44 -0.04 -1.01 19.01
N PRO A 45 -0.49 0.22 19.29
CA PRO A 45 -0.35 1.36 18.39
C PRO A 45 1.11 1.74 18.10
N PHE A 46 2.00 1.55 19.07
CA PHE A 46 3.44 1.82 18.87
C PHE A 46 4.12 0.72 18.03
N GLY A 47 3.68 -0.53 18.13
CA GLY A 47 4.20 -1.65 17.35
C GLY A 47 3.78 -1.60 15.89
N VAL A 48 2.60 -1.05 15.56
CA VAL A 48 2.15 -0.91 14.17
C VAL A 48 2.87 0.24 13.43
N VAL A 49 3.45 1.21 14.12
CA VAL A 49 4.18 2.33 13.47
C VAL A 49 5.37 1.83 12.64
N PRO A 50 6.31 1.01 13.15
CA PRO A 50 7.40 0.45 12.35
C PRO A 50 6.91 -0.34 11.14
N LEU A 51 5.89 -1.18 11.32
CA LEU A 51 5.30 -1.95 10.22
C LEU A 51 4.69 -1.04 9.16
N GLY A 52 4.02 0.03 9.59
CA GLY A 52 3.51 1.08 8.71
C GLY A 52 4.62 1.82 7.95
N ILE A 53 5.77 2.06 8.59
CA ILE A 53 6.94 2.67 7.92
C ILE A 53 7.43 1.77 6.78
N PHE A 54 7.58 0.47 7.01
CA PHE A 54 7.97 -0.47 5.95
C PHE A 54 6.94 -0.52 4.83
N CYS A 55 5.65 -0.53 5.16
CA CYS A 55 4.58 -0.48 4.17
C CYS A 55 4.65 0.81 3.34
N GLY A 56 4.73 1.96 3.97
CA GLY A 56 4.82 3.26 3.29
C GLY A 56 6.04 3.38 2.38
N LEU A 57 7.22 2.94 2.87
CA LEU A 57 8.45 2.93 2.11
C LEU A 57 8.33 2.06 0.85
N THR A 58 7.82 0.84 1.01
CA THR A 58 7.69 -0.15 -0.07
C THR A 58 6.67 0.30 -1.12
N MET A 59 5.50 0.78 -0.68
CA MET A 59 4.45 1.26 -1.58
C MET A 59 4.90 2.49 -2.38
N TYR A 60 5.53 3.46 -1.73
CA TYR A 60 6.04 4.65 -2.42
C TYR A 60 7.17 4.29 -3.39
N GLY A 61 8.05 3.37 -3.00
CA GLY A 61 9.09 2.83 -3.88
C GLY A 61 8.51 2.21 -5.15
N GLY A 62 7.43 1.44 -5.03
CA GLY A 62 6.71 0.88 -6.17
C GLY A 62 6.10 1.93 -7.08
N ILE A 63 5.51 2.99 -6.52
CA ILE A 63 4.96 4.11 -7.29
C ILE A 63 6.08 4.83 -8.07
N VAL A 64 7.22 5.10 -7.42
CA VAL A 64 8.37 5.74 -8.08
C VAL A 64 8.93 4.84 -9.19
N ALA A 65 9.04 3.54 -8.94
CA ALA A 65 9.48 2.59 -9.96
C ALA A 65 8.52 2.57 -11.16
N TYR A 66 7.20 2.53 -10.92
CA TYR A 66 6.20 2.60 -11.97
C TYR A 66 6.29 3.89 -12.81
N THR A 67 6.40 5.05 -12.16
CA THR A 67 6.49 6.34 -12.87
C THR A 67 7.71 6.45 -13.78
N LYS A 68 8.77 5.68 -13.48
CA LYS A 68 9.99 5.66 -14.29
C LYS A 68 9.97 4.60 -15.39
N THR A 69 9.43 3.42 -15.09
CA THR A 69 9.48 2.26 -16.00
C THR A 69 8.21 2.07 -16.82
N GLU A 70 7.10 2.71 -16.40
CA GLU A 70 5.73 2.50 -16.93
C GLU A 70 5.29 1.02 -16.87
N ASN A 71 5.95 0.23 -16.00
CA ASN A 71 5.68 -1.19 -15.86
C ASN A 71 4.79 -1.46 -14.63
N TYR A 72 3.56 -1.92 -14.86
CA TYR A 72 2.60 -2.23 -13.80
C TYR A 72 3.08 -3.29 -12.81
N ILE A 73 3.92 -4.24 -13.25
CA ILE A 73 4.49 -5.27 -12.38
C ILE A 73 5.28 -4.64 -11.24
N MET A 74 5.99 -3.52 -11.51
CA MET A 74 6.75 -2.78 -10.49
C MET A 74 5.88 -2.20 -9.38
N THR A 75 4.58 -2.02 -9.62
CA THR A 75 3.63 -1.60 -8.57
C THR A 75 3.01 -2.80 -7.86
N MET A 76 2.78 -3.90 -8.56
CA MET A 76 2.18 -5.10 -7.98
C MET A 76 3.09 -5.78 -6.96
N ILE A 77 4.40 -5.84 -7.20
CA ILE A 77 5.38 -6.46 -6.30
C ILE A 77 5.31 -5.86 -4.88
N PRO A 78 5.40 -4.52 -4.69
CA PRO A 78 5.26 -3.90 -3.38
C PRO A 78 3.93 -4.20 -2.68
N ILE A 79 2.82 -4.20 -3.42
CA ILE A 79 1.51 -4.55 -2.87
C ILE A 79 1.51 -5.97 -2.35
N MET A 80 2.00 -6.92 -3.14
CA MET A 80 2.12 -8.33 -2.75
C MET A 80 3.02 -8.50 -1.52
N MET A 81 4.16 -7.80 -1.47
CA MET A 81 5.05 -7.81 -0.31
C MET A 81 4.34 -7.31 0.96
N CYS A 82 3.60 -6.22 0.88
CA CYS A 82 2.86 -5.69 2.03
C CYS A 82 1.80 -6.70 2.53
N VAL A 83 1.09 -7.37 1.61
CA VAL A 83 0.09 -8.38 1.96
C VAL A 83 0.75 -9.60 2.60
N LEU A 84 1.80 -10.16 1.99
CA LEU A 84 2.49 -11.37 2.49
C LEU A 84 3.21 -11.14 3.82
N ALA A 85 3.77 -9.95 4.02
CA ALA A 85 4.45 -9.59 5.26
C ALA A 85 3.50 -9.07 6.36
N HIS A 86 2.19 -9.05 6.11
CA HIS A 86 1.19 -8.47 7.01
C HIS A 86 1.52 -7.04 7.46
N TRP A 87 2.11 -6.24 6.57
CA TRP A 87 2.38 -4.83 6.86
C TRP A 87 1.09 -4.02 6.75
N PRO A 88 0.71 -3.31 7.81
CA PRO A 88 -0.56 -2.60 7.83
C PRO A 88 -0.53 -1.39 6.89
N PHE A 89 -1.53 -1.31 6.05
CA PHE A 89 -1.85 -0.12 5.28
C PHE A 89 -3.09 0.55 5.86
N ALA A 90 -3.11 1.87 5.97
CA ALA A 90 -4.17 2.58 6.68
C ALA A 90 -5.59 2.22 6.17
N LEU A 91 -5.76 2.05 4.86
CA LEU A 91 -7.04 1.65 4.27
C LEU A 91 -7.41 0.20 4.60
N ASN A 92 -6.43 -0.70 4.71
CA ASN A 92 -6.66 -2.07 5.14
C ASN A 92 -7.16 -2.11 6.60
N MET A 93 -6.60 -1.27 7.46
CA MET A 93 -7.07 -1.15 8.85
C MET A 93 -8.53 -0.67 8.93
N VAL A 94 -8.94 0.25 8.06
CA VAL A 94 -10.36 0.67 7.95
C VAL A 94 -11.23 -0.52 7.51
N PHE A 95 -10.78 -1.30 6.53
CA PHE A 95 -11.49 -2.50 6.10
C PHE A 95 -11.65 -3.52 7.24
N LEU A 96 -10.58 -3.80 7.97
CA LEU A 96 -10.61 -4.72 9.13
C LEU A 96 -11.58 -4.24 10.21
N MET A 97 -11.66 -2.94 10.47
CA MET A 97 -12.64 -2.38 11.43
C MET A 97 -14.09 -2.70 11.07
N TRP A 98 -14.44 -2.69 9.78
CA TRP A 98 -15.79 -3.05 9.35
C TRP A 98 -16.14 -4.50 9.68
N PHE A 99 -15.19 -5.42 9.57
CA PHE A 99 -15.42 -6.84 9.83
C PHE A 99 -15.36 -7.22 11.30
N THR A 100 -14.48 -6.58 12.06
CA THR A 100 -14.27 -6.89 13.48
C THR A 100 -15.15 -6.06 14.40
N GLN A 101 -15.79 -4.99 13.89
CA GLN A 101 -16.53 -3.99 14.67
C GLN A 101 -15.71 -3.42 15.84
N ALA A 102 -14.40 -3.52 15.77
CA ALA A 102 -13.48 -3.12 16.82
C ALA A 102 -13.28 -1.61 16.83
N LYS A 103 -13.12 -1.05 18.04
CA LYS A 103 -12.82 0.37 18.25
C LYS A 103 -11.30 0.56 18.35
N GLY A 104 -10.60 0.55 17.24
CA GLY A 104 -9.13 0.64 17.20
C GLY A 104 -8.60 1.84 16.44
N TRP A 105 -9.18 3.03 16.65
CA TRP A 105 -8.72 4.25 15.99
C TRP A 105 -7.25 4.58 16.25
N ASN A 106 -6.73 4.21 17.43
CA ASN A 106 -5.32 4.33 17.79
C ASN A 106 -4.40 3.50 16.88
N LEU A 107 -4.83 2.29 16.48
CA LEU A 107 -4.08 1.45 15.53
C LEU A 107 -4.07 2.06 14.13
N ILE A 108 -5.22 2.61 13.69
CA ILE A 108 -5.32 3.31 12.40
C ILE A 108 -4.41 4.54 12.37
N ILE A 109 -4.43 5.34 13.43
CA ILE A 109 -3.58 6.53 13.54
C ILE A 109 -2.11 6.11 13.55
N GLY A 110 -1.73 5.09 14.34
CA GLY A 110 -0.37 4.56 14.36
C GLY A 110 0.10 4.09 12.98
N THR A 111 -0.75 3.33 12.27
CA THR A 111 -0.49 2.89 10.90
C THR A 111 -0.34 4.06 9.93
N LEU A 112 -1.23 5.05 10.00
CA LEU A 112 -1.19 6.24 9.15
C LEU A 112 0.10 7.04 9.36
N VAL A 113 0.48 7.26 10.62
CA VAL A 113 1.75 7.93 10.98
C VAL A 113 2.93 7.14 10.42
N GLY A 114 2.95 5.82 10.61
CA GLY A 114 3.99 4.96 10.06
C GLY A 114 4.08 5.05 8.53
N ASN A 115 2.96 4.94 7.83
CA ASN A 115 2.92 5.06 6.37
C ASN A 115 3.42 6.42 5.88
N LEU A 116 3.03 7.51 6.55
CA LEU A 116 3.51 8.86 6.21
C LEU A 116 5.02 8.99 6.40
N ILE A 117 5.55 8.49 7.52
CA ILE A 117 7.00 8.49 7.76
C ILE A 117 7.70 7.65 6.69
N GLY A 118 7.22 6.46 6.37
CA GLY A 118 7.79 5.58 5.36
C GLY A 118 7.82 6.21 3.97
N CYS A 119 6.71 6.81 3.53
CA CYS A 119 6.65 7.53 2.27
C CYS A 119 7.64 8.70 2.20
N ASN A 120 7.81 9.44 3.31
CA ASN A 120 8.76 10.56 3.35
C ASN A 120 10.23 10.09 3.49
N ALA A 121 10.48 8.97 4.18
CA ALA A 121 11.81 8.39 4.29
C ALA A 121 12.41 8.05 2.92
N TRP A 122 11.57 7.71 1.94
CA TRP A 122 12.01 7.47 0.57
C TRP A 122 12.74 8.68 -0.03
N LEU A 123 12.36 9.89 0.33
CA LEU A 123 13.02 11.10 -0.17
C LEU A 123 14.51 11.14 0.23
N LEU A 124 14.86 10.56 1.40
CA LEU A 124 16.23 10.50 1.89
C LEU A 124 17.09 9.49 1.11
N ILE A 125 16.49 8.42 0.61
CA ILE A 125 17.18 7.36 -0.14
C ILE A 125 17.05 7.53 -1.66
N ARG A 126 16.27 8.52 -2.10
CA ARG A 126 15.92 8.73 -3.51
C ARG A 126 17.14 8.76 -4.43
N GLY A 127 18.20 9.45 -4.07
CA GLY A 127 19.40 9.61 -4.90
C GLY A 127 20.12 8.27 -5.21
N ARG A 128 20.02 7.26 -4.35
CA ARG A 128 20.52 5.89 -4.61
C ARG A 128 19.53 5.07 -5.40
N SER A 129 18.26 5.17 -5.04
CA SER A 129 17.18 4.43 -5.68
C SER A 129 16.98 4.86 -7.12
N ASP A 130 17.07 6.15 -7.42
CA ASP A 130 16.94 6.67 -8.77
C ASP A 130 17.98 6.05 -9.69
N ARG A 131 19.24 5.92 -9.26
CA ARG A 131 20.30 5.26 -10.01
C ARG A 131 20.00 3.77 -10.26
N PHE A 132 19.50 3.06 -9.24
CA PHE A 132 19.14 1.65 -9.38
C PHE A 132 17.97 1.46 -10.34
N ILE A 133 16.93 2.27 -10.25
CA ILE A 133 15.76 2.20 -11.12
C ILE A 133 16.15 2.57 -12.56
N ASP A 134 17.03 3.56 -12.74
CA ASP A 134 17.52 3.93 -14.07
C ASP A 134 18.32 2.80 -14.75
N THR A 135 19.01 1.95 -13.98
CA THR A 135 19.66 0.73 -14.52
C THR A 135 18.67 -0.35 -14.94
N LEU A 136 17.48 -0.41 -14.32
CA LEU A 136 16.42 -1.36 -14.66
C LEU A 136 15.50 -0.88 -15.80
N SER A 137 15.53 0.42 -16.06
CA SER A 137 14.69 1.02 -17.12
C SER A 137 15.34 0.81 -18.47
N PRO A 138 14.63 0.25 -19.47
CA PRO A 138 15.13 0.30 -20.83
C PRO A 138 15.32 1.76 -21.23
N PRO A 139 16.35 2.09 -22.02
CA PRO A 139 16.58 3.46 -22.48
C PRO A 139 15.28 3.97 -23.10
N LYS A 140 14.81 5.13 -22.62
CA LYS A 140 13.58 5.76 -23.16
C LYS A 140 13.80 6.00 -24.66
N ARG A 141 13.25 5.11 -25.48
CA ARG A 141 13.19 5.35 -26.92
C ARG A 141 12.18 6.46 -27.13
N THR A 142 12.66 7.59 -27.62
CA THR A 142 11.78 8.66 -28.07
C THR A 142 11.07 8.23 -29.35
N TRP A 143 9.87 8.74 -29.58
CA TRP A 143 9.13 8.54 -30.83
C TRP A 143 10.04 8.72 -32.07
N TRP A 144 11.01 9.63 -32.03
CA TRP A 144 11.96 9.91 -33.07
C TRP A 144 12.97 8.79 -33.33
N ASP A 145 13.25 7.92 -32.35
CA ASP A 145 14.18 6.80 -32.51
C ASP A 145 13.59 5.69 -33.41
N TYR A 146 12.25 5.59 -33.47
CA TYR A 146 11.55 4.68 -34.39
C TYR A 146 11.63 5.15 -35.82
N PHE A 147 11.59 6.45 -36.07
CA PHE A 147 11.67 7.01 -37.45
C PHE A 147 13.09 7.11 -38.00
N LYS A 148 14.13 7.02 -37.15
CA LYS A 148 15.53 7.04 -37.62
C LYS A 148 16.04 5.69 -38.10
N LYS A 149 15.35 4.58 -37.80
CA LYS A 149 15.82 3.23 -38.17
C LYS A 149 15.53 2.82 -39.62
N ASP A 150 14.69 3.58 -40.31
CA ASP A 150 14.25 3.27 -41.66
C ASP A 150 14.89 4.22 -42.71
N ARG A 151 16.02 4.85 -42.39
CA ARG A 151 16.89 5.58 -43.32
C ARG A 151 18.29 4.99 -43.24
#